data_d4d949c8b98d1fb6794771b2e80f3ca0
#
_entry.id   d4d949c8b98d1fb6794771b2e80f3ca0
#
_cell.length_a   1.000
_cell.length_b   1.000
_cell.length_c   1.000
_cell.angle_alpha   90.00
_cell.angle_beta   90.00
_cell.angle_gamma   90.00
#
_symmetry.space_group_name_H-M   'P 1'
#
loop_
_entity.id
_entity.type
_entity.pdbx_description
1 polymer ?
#
loop_
_entity_poly.entity_id
_entity_poly.type
_entity_poly.pdbx_seq_one_letter_code
_entity_poly.pdbx_strand_id
1 'polypeptide(L)'
;DAINLCKDFVGNEKFIVFLGDNIILKSISEFAKQFENSKVDASILLCEVDNPSRFGIADIVNGKIKEIIEKPKNPPTNLAVTGIYFLTPKIFEIINKLKPSWRNELEITDALDLLLKENDNITYNTITDYWKDTGTPEDIIHANKTILEKFIPKIEGEVSGNVKKSGIIIIEKGSKIENDVELIGPVLIGENSIIKEGSKIGPNATIGNECIISKVKIKDSIIMNNCHISIKSTIVNSIISSNSELSFKQESDEKTFLLGEGTKIFL
;
A
#
# COMPACT_ATOMS: atom_id res chain seq x y z
N ASP A 1 20.29 2.85 7.59
CA ASP A 1 21.21 3.11 6.46
C ASP A 1 20.59 4.05 5.43
N ALA A 2 19.40 3.75 4.85
CA ALA A 2 18.82 4.53 3.76
C ALA A 2 18.66 6.04 4.10
N ILE A 3 18.15 6.35 5.27
CA ILE A 3 18.00 7.75 5.72
C ILE A 3 19.38 8.46 5.76
N ASN A 4 20.42 7.78 6.22
CA ASN A 4 21.76 8.37 6.34
C ASN A 4 22.37 8.72 4.99
N LEU A 5 22.02 8.01 3.92
CA LEU A 5 22.46 8.32 2.55
C LEU A 5 21.90 9.65 2.04
N CYS A 6 20.80 10.13 2.61
CA CYS A 6 20.18 11.40 2.24
C CYS A 6 20.79 12.61 2.96
N LYS A 7 21.77 12.44 3.84
CA LYS A 7 22.33 13.51 4.69
C LYS A 7 22.77 14.74 3.90
N ASP A 8 23.56 14.54 2.86
CA ASP A 8 24.10 15.66 2.06
C ASP A 8 23.00 16.34 1.23
N PHE A 9 21.98 15.61 0.81
CA PHE A 9 20.81 16.14 0.11
C PHE A 9 19.94 16.98 1.04
N VAL A 10 19.70 16.50 2.27
CA VAL A 10 18.89 17.21 3.28
C VAL A 10 19.59 18.46 3.82
N GLY A 11 20.90 18.41 4.00
CA GLY A 11 21.67 19.49 4.57
C GLY A 11 21.20 19.83 5.99
N ASN A 12 20.80 21.09 6.21
CA ASN A 12 20.35 21.60 7.52
C ASN A 12 18.81 21.76 7.62
N GLU A 13 18.07 21.32 6.64
CA GLU A 13 16.62 21.50 6.58
C GLU A 13 15.87 20.44 7.38
N LYS A 14 14.68 20.79 7.86
CA LYS A 14 13.70 19.81 8.33
C LYS A 14 13.19 18.99 7.14
N PHE A 15 12.94 17.72 7.35
CA PHE A 15 12.53 16.83 6.27
C PHE A 15 11.52 15.79 6.72
N ILE A 16 10.86 15.17 5.76
CA ILE A 16 9.92 14.09 5.96
C ILE A 16 10.48 12.81 5.34
N VAL A 17 10.48 11.74 6.10
CA VAL A 17 10.66 10.39 5.58
C VAL A 17 9.28 9.75 5.46
N PHE A 18 8.96 9.27 4.26
CA PHE A 18 7.73 8.56 3.98
C PHE A 18 8.11 7.23 3.34
N LEU A 19 7.86 6.11 4.03
CA LEU A 19 8.14 4.79 3.49
C LEU A 19 7.15 4.46 2.37
N GLY A 20 7.66 3.97 1.23
CA GLY A 20 6.89 3.81 0.01
C GLY A 20 5.81 2.71 0.04
N ASP A 21 5.84 1.85 1.04
CA ASP A 21 4.87 0.79 1.31
C ASP A 21 3.74 1.23 2.27
N ASN A 22 3.76 2.47 2.72
CA ASN A 22 2.72 3.01 3.59
C ASN A 22 1.61 3.70 2.80
N ILE A 23 0.37 3.35 3.10
CA ILE A 23 -0.82 3.98 2.54
C ILE A 23 -1.57 4.72 3.65
N ILE A 24 -1.82 6.00 3.43
CA ILE A 24 -2.62 6.86 4.31
C ILE A 24 -3.64 7.63 3.47
N LEU A 25 -4.88 7.70 3.91
CA LEU A 25 -5.94 8.45 3.21
C LEU A 25 -5.99 9.91 3.62
N LYS A 26 -5.58 10.23 4.84
CA LYS A 26 -5.55 11.61 5.34
C LYS A 26 -4.32 12.34 4.81
N SER A 27 -4.50 13.61 4.44
CA SER A 27 -3.37 14.47 4.11
C SER A 27 -2.46 14.69 5.32
N ILE A 28 -1.15 14.55 5.12
CA ILE A 28 -0.13 14.82 6.16
C ILE A 28 0.27 16.29 6.23
N SER A 29 -0.30 17.15 5.38
CA SER A 29 0.10 18.58 5.28
C SER A 29 -0.03 19.36 6.58
N GLU A 30 -1.05 19.06 7.39
CA GLU A 30 -1.23 19.72 8.70
C GLU A 30 -0.14 19.32 9.69
N PHE A 31 0.23 18.03 9.73
CA PHE A 31 1.32 17.54 10.57
C PHE A 31 2.67 18.12 10.15
N ALA A 32 2.89 18.23 8.83
CA ALA A 32 4.09 18.86 8.28
C ALA A 32 4.21 20.32 8.71
N LYS A 33 3.15 21.11 8.59
CA LYS A 33 3.11 22.53 9.03
C LYS A 33 3.31 22.67 10.54
N GLN A 34 2.71 21.79 11.34
CA GLN A 34 2.91 21.79 12.79
C GLN A 34 4.38 21.53 13.15
N PHE A 35 4.99 20.54 12.50
CA PHE A 35 6.40 20.22 12.70
C PHE A 35 7.31 21.35 12.23
N GLU A 36 7.06 21.95 11.06
CA GLU A 36 7.83 23.06 10.50
C GLU A 36 7.93 24.24 11.50
N ASN A 37 6.79 24.56 12.14
CA ASN A 37 6.70 25.68 13.11
C ASN A 37 7.12 25.28 14.54
N SER A 38 7.40 24.04 14.80
CA SER A 38 7.82 23.55 16.12
C SER A 38 9.31 23.69 16.35
N LYS A 39 9.74 23.49 17.61
CA LYS A 39 11.15 23.40 17.99
C LYS A 39 11.55 21.96 18.37
N VAL A 40 10.71 20.97 18.04
CA VAL A 40 11.00 19.57 18.35
C VAL A 40 12.00 18.98 17.36
N ASP A 41 12.73 17.97 17.80
CA ASP A 41 13.74 17.29 16.99
C ASP A 41 13.12 16.27 16.04
N ALA A 42 12.01 15.65 16.47
CA ALA A 42 11.22 14.76 15.64
C ALA A 42 9.72 14.82 15.97
N SER A 43 8.89 14.46 15.00
CA SER A 43 7.47 14.18 15.21
C SER A 43 7.11 12.90 14.44
N ILE A 44 6.38 12.01 15.09
CA ILE A 44 5.98 10.73 14.51
C ILE A 44 4.46 10.62 14.40
N LEU A 45 3.99 9.81 13.47
CA LEU A 45 2.59 9.48 13.38
C LEU A 45 2.35 8.08 13.98
N LEU A 46 1.37 7.97 14.85
CA LEU A 46 0.95 6.72 15.49
C LEU A 46 -0.41 6.30 14.95
N CYS A 47 -0.63 5.00 14.83
CA CYS A 47 -1.92 4.42 14.47
C CYS A 47 -2.23 3.22 15.38
N GLU A 48 -3.49 3.08 15.80
CA GLU A 48 -3.92 1.88 16.51
C GLU A 48 -3.98 0.69 15.56
N VAL A 49 -3.43 -0.46 15.99
CA VAL A 49 -3.38 -1.68 15.20
C VAL A 49 -3.82 -2.90 16.00
N ASP A 50 -4.42 -3.89 15.31
CA ASP A 50 -4.89 -5.13 15.92
C ASP A 50 -3.73 -6.08 16.31
N ASN A 51 -2.63 -6.03 15.58
CA ASN A 51 -1.46 -6.90 15.82
C ASN A 51 -0.19 -6.07 16.02
N PRO A 52 -0.02 -5.47 17.22
CA PRO A 52 1.08 -4.56 17.50
C PRO A 52 2.46 -5.21 17.45
N SER A 53 2.58 -6.53 17.68
CA SER A 53 3.88 -7.22 17.62
C SER A 53 4.56 -7.21 16.24
N ARG A 54 3.85 -6.78 15.21
CA ARG A 54 4.41 -6.64 13.84
C ARG A 54 5.13 -5.32 13.59
N PHE A 55 4.99 -4.34 14.48
CA PHE A 55 5.38 -2.95 14.26
C PHE A 55 6.28 -2.43 15.39
N GLY A 56 6.95 -1.32 15.13
CA GLY A 56 7.48 -0.47 16.18
C GLY A 56 6.33 0.11 17.01
N ILE A 57 6.41 0.02 18.34
CA ILE A 57 5.32 0.42 19.22
C ILE A 57 5.79 1.54 20.15
N ALA A 58 4.95 2.57 20.28
CA ALA A 58 5.16 3.66 21.21
C ALA A 58 4.45 3.41 22.54
N ASP A 59 5.19 3.46 23.65
CA ASP A 59 4.63 3.50 25.00
C ASP A 59 4.34 4.96 25.37
N ILE A 60 3.07 5.26 25.63
CA ILE A 60 2.61 6.63 25.93
C ILE A 60 2.19 6.71 27.40
N VAL A 61 2.85 7.60 28.14
CA VAL A 61 2.55 7.86 29.54
C VAL A 61 2.32 9.37 29.74
N ASN A 62 1.19 9.72 30.34
CA ASN A 62 0.81 11.12 30.57
C ASN A 62 0.87 12.01 29.31
N GLY A 63 0.50 11.47 28.15
CA GLY A 63 0.49 12.20 26.88
C GLY A 63 1.88 12.43 26.25
N LYS A 64 2.92 11.78 26.76
CA LYS A 64 4.27 11.81 26.22
C LYS A 64 4.74 10.41 25.84
N ILE A 65 5.60 10.33 24.82
CA ILE A 65 6.30 9.10 24.48
C ILE A 65 7.29 8.80 25.59
N LYS A 66 7.17 7.63 26.19
CA LYS A 66 8.10 7.13 27.21
C LYS A 66 9.20 6.27 26.57
N GLU A 67 8.83 5.46 25.60
CA GLU A 67 9.73 4.52 24.94
C GLU A 67 9.18 4.12 23.58
N ILE A 68 10.05 3.77 22.62
CA ILE A 68 9.69 3.20 21.32
C ILE A 68 10.41 1.87 21.16
N ILE A 69 9.65 0.78 20.91
CA ILE A 69 10.18 -0.58 20.91
C ILE A 69 9.89 -1.24 19.57
N GLU A 70 10.93 -1.75 18.89
CA GLU A 70 10.76 -2.48 17.63
C GLU A 70 10.20 -3.87 17.84
N LYS A 71 9.06 -4.16 17.25
CA LYS A 71 8.39 -5.48 17.20
C LYS A 71 8.42 -6.24 18.54
N PRO A 72 7.90 -5.65 19.62
CA PRO A 72 7.97 -6.25 20.94
C PRO A 72 7.14 -7.54 21.00
N LYS A 73 7.67 -8.57 21.69
CA LYS A 73 6.90 -9.80 21.94
C LYS A 73 5.68 -9.55 22.83
N ASN A 74 5.81 -8.62 23.77
CA ASN A 74 4.75 -8.20 24.68
C ASN A 74 4.57 -6.68 24.53
N PRO A 75 3.75 -6.22 23.58
CA PRO A 75 3.56 -4.80 23.33
C PRO A 75 2.92 -4.08 24.53
N PRO A 76 3.46 -2.93 24.98
CA PRO A 76 2.86 -2.15 26.06
C PRO A 76 1.55 -1.45 25.65
N THR A 77 1.40 -1.15 24.36
CA THR A 77 0.23 -0.49 23.77
C THR A 77 -0.09 -1.10 22.40
N ASN A 78 -1.18 -0.65 21.77
CA ASN A 78 -1.52 -0.96 20.38
C ASN A 78 -1.16 0.19 19.43
N LEU A 79 -0.37 1.18 19.85
CA LEU A 79 0.01 2.35 19.08
C LEU A 79 1.26 2.07 18.23
N ALA A 80 1.04 1.69 17.00
CA ALA A 80 2.12 1.45 16.04
C ALA A 80 2.71 2.76 15.53
N VAL A 81 4.03 2.81 15.44
CA VAL A 81 4.76 3.86 14.73
C VAL A 81 4.60 3.62 13.24
N THR A 82 4.00 4.57 12.54
CA THR A 82 3.82 4.48 11.09
C THR A 82 5.15 4.72 10.36
N GLY A 83 5.21 4.40 9.07
CA GLY A 83 6.38 4.71 8.24
C GLY A 83 6.47 6.17 7.79
N ILE A 84 5.99 7.10 8.60
CA ILE A 84 5.98 8.54 8.29
C ILE A 84 6.61 9.30 9.45
N TYR A 85 7.77 9.91 9.19
CA TYR A 85 8.58 10.58 10.19
C TYR A 85 8.90 12.00 9.75
N PHE A 86 8.71 12.97 10.66
CA PHE A 86 9.13 14.35 10.50
C PHE A 86 10.37 14.55 11.33
N LEU A 87 11.49 14.91 10.72
CA LEU A 87 12.81 14.86 11.33
C LEU A 87 13.60 16.16 11.12
N THR A 88 14.46 16.46 12.08
CA THR A 88 15.54 17.44 11.90
C THR A 88 16.84 16.72 11.55
N PRO A 89 17.86 17.42 11.01
CA PRO A 89 19.17 16.84 10.71
C PRO A 89 19.87 16.17 11.92
N LYS A 90 19.43 16.44 13.13
CA LYS A 90 19.95 15.81 14.35
C LYS A 90 19.84 14.29 14.33
N ILE A 91 18.86 13.75 13.59
CA ILE A 91 18.70 12.31 13.44
C ILE A 91 19.95 11.65 12.83
N PHE A 92 20.71 12.34 11.99
CA PHE A 92 21.93 11.77 11.39
C PHE A 92 23.03 11.53 12.43
N GLU A 93 23.13 12.38 13.46
CA GLU A 93 24.06 12.16 14.58
C GLU A 93 23.65 10.93 15.40
N ILE A 94 22.35 10.77 15.60
CA ILE A 94 21.79 9.61 16.33
C ILE A 94 21.99 8.31 15.55
N ILE A 95 21.71 8.31 14.25
CA ILE A 95 21.89 7.11 13.39
C ILE A 95 23.35 6.62 13.43
N ASN A 96 24.32 7.52 13.48
CA ASN A 96 25.74 7.16 13.55
C ASN A 96 26.15 6.48 14.89
N LYS A 97 25.32 6.56 15.93
CA LYS A 97 25.54 5.91 17.22
C LYS A 97 24.87 4.54 17.31
N LEU A 98 23.97 4.22 16.38
CA LEU A 98 23.22 2.97 16.42
C LEU A 98 24.13 1.75 16.23
N LYS A 99 23.71 0.67 16.86
CA LYS A 99 24.23 -0.69 16.62
C LYS A 99 23.10 -1.52 15.98
N PRO A 100 23.46 -2.52 15.16
CA PRO A 100 22.47 -3.42 14.62
C PRO A 100 21.61 -4.06 15.71
N SER A 101 20.31 -4.14 15.47
CA SER A 101 19.35 -4.81 16.33
C SER A 101 19.58 -6.33 16.35
N TRP A 102 18.76 -7.05 17.14
CA TRP A 102 18.73 -8.51 17.10
C TRP A 102 18.38 -9.11 15.73
N ARG A 103 17.82 -8.28 14.81
CA ARG A 103 17.53 -8.61 13.41
C ARG A 103 18.73 -8.37 12.50
N ASN A 104 19.85 -7.89 13.02
CA ASN A 104 21.02 -7.44 12.28
C ASN A 104 20.72 -6.27 11.32
N GLU A 105 19.75 -5.41 11.69
CA GLU A 105 19.31 -4.22 10.96
C GLU A 105 19.48 -2.96 11.83
N LEU A 106 19.69 -1.79 11.20
CA LEU A 106 19.61 -0.50 11.88
C LEU A 106 18.16 -0.03 11.83
N GLU A 107 17.49 -0.08 12.96
CA GLU A 107 16.07 0.24 13.07
C GLU A 107 15.86 1.76 13.25
N ILE A 108 14.89 2.32 12.55
CA ILE A 108 14.52 3.72 12.76
C ILE A 108 13.89 3.94 14.14
N THR A 109 13.20 2.96 14.67
CA THR A 109 12.62 2.96 16.01
C THR A 109 13.69 3.09 17.10
N ASP A 110 14.83 2.39 16.93
CA ASP A 110 15.97 2.53 17.85
C ASP A 110 16.59 3.94 17.77
N ALA A 111 16.62 4.53 16.57
CA ALA A 111 17.09 5.91 16.41
C ALA A 111 16.17 6.91 17.12
N LEU A 112 14.85 6.74 16.98
CA LEU A 112 13.87 7.59 17.64
C LEU A 112 13.91 7.41 19.16
N ASP A 113 14.02 6.19 19.64
CA ASP A 113 14.12 5.90 21.06
C ASP A 113 15.42 6.47 21.70
N LEU A 114 16.54 6.38 20.96
CA LEU A 114 17.80 7.00 21.40
C LEU A 114 17.70 8.55 21.40
N LEU A 115 17.09 9.14 20.35
CA LEU A 115 16.84 10.56 20.30
C LEU A 115 15.95 11.03 21.45
N LEU A 116 14.92 10.27 21.79
CA LEU A 116 14.04 10.52 22.93
C LEU A 116 14.84 10.51 24.25
N LYS A 117 15.66 9.49 24.49
CA LYS A 117 16.47 9.32 25.70
C LYS A 117 17.52 10.43 25.86
N GLU A 118 18.10 10.92 24.78
CA GLU A 118 19.11 11.98 24.85
C GLU A 118 18.51 13.38 25.07
N ASN A 119 17.32 13.67 24.55
CA ASN A 119 16.82 15.05 24.46
C ASN A 119 15.36 15.24 24.87
N ASP A 120 14.57 14.21 25.07
CA ASP A 120 13.11 14.25 25.37
C ASP A 120 12.34 15.25 24.48
N ASN A 121 12.71 15.35 23.20
CA ASN A 121 12.19 16.36 22.30
C ASN A 121 11.52 15.76 21.05
N ILE A 122 10.73 14.70 21.28
CA ILE A 122 9.92 14.04 20.26
C ILE A 122 8.44 14.22 20.60
N THR A 123 7.66 14.56 19.58
CA THR A 123 6.20 14.63 19.67
C THR A 123 5.55 13.57 18.78
N TYR A 124 4.27 13.35 18.97
CA TYR A 124 3.49 12.47 18.12
C TYR A 124 2.12 13.05 17.79
N ASN A 125 1.54 12.57 16.69
CA ASN A 125 0.14 12.74 16.36
C ASN A 125 -0.47 11.37 16.05
N THR A 126 -1.75 11.20 16.32
CA THR A 126 -2.45 9.94 16.05
C THR A 126 -3.24 10.04 14.75
N ILE A 127 -3.06 9.06 13.88
CA ILE A 127 -3.89 8.85 12.69
C ILE A 127 -5.15 8.12 13.14
N THR A 128 -6.30 8.73 12.93
CA THR A 128 -7.62 8.16 13.26
C THR A 128 -8.34 7.61 12.03
N ASP A 129 -7.80 7.90 10.84
CA ASP A 129 -8.32 7.42 9.57
C ASP A 129 -7.56 6.13 9.16
N TYR A 130 -7.70 5.78 7.87
CA TYR A 130 -7.02 4.60 7.35
C TYR A 130 -5.51 4.83 7.22
N TRP A 131 -4.76 3.94 7.83
CA TRP A 131 -3.33 3.71 7.59
C TRP A 131 -3.10 2.22 7.39
N LYS A 132 -2.22 1.88 6.47
CA LYS A 132 -1.82 0.49 6.21
C LYS A 132 -0.38 0.43 5.71
N ASP A 133 0.40 -0.42 6.33
CA ASP A 133 1.64 -0.98 5.80
C ASP A 133 1.29 -2.09 4.80
N THR A 134 1.84 -2.03 3.60
CA THR A 134 1.59 -2.99 2.51
C THR A 134 2.78 -3.95 2.32
N GLY A 135 3.29 -4.48 3.42
CA GLY A 135 4.45 -5.38 3.43
C GLY A 135 4.19 -6.80 2.90
N THR A 136 2.93 -7.18 2.65
CA THR A 136 2.57 -8.47 2.07
C THR A 136 1.58 -8.32 0.91
N PRO A 137 1.50 -9.30 -0.02
CA PRO A 137 0.48 -9.26 -1.09
C PRO A 137 -0.95 -9.15 -0.56
N GLU A 138 -1.25 -9.79 0.55
CA GLU A 138 -2.55 -9.72 1.22
C GLU A 138 -2.86 -8.31 1.71
N ASP A 139 -1.84 -7.61 2.25
CA ASP A 139 -1.96 -6.22 2.69
C ASP A 139 -2.24 -5.28 1.50
N ILE A 140 -1.59 -5.52 0.34
CA ILE A 140 -1.84 -4.76 -0.90
C ILE A 140 -3.28 -4.96 -1.39
N ILE A 141 -3.78 -6.20 -1.43
CA ILE A 141 -5.15 -6.51 -1.84
C ILE A 141 -6.16 -5.88 -0.89
N HIS A 142 -5.90 -5.93 0.42
CA HIS A 142 -6.73 -5.28 1.42
C HIS A 142 -6.77 -3.76 1.23
N ALA A 143 -5.61 -3.13 1.00
CA ALA A 143 -5.52 -1.71 0.73
C ALA A 143 -6.29 -1.32 -0.54
N ASN A 144 -6.15 -2.09 -1.61
CA ASN A 144 -6.89 -1.90 -2.87
C ASN A 144 -8.41 -1.88 -2.61
N LYS A 145 -8.93 -2.85 -1.87
CA LYS A 145 -10.36 -2.90 -1.50
C LYS A 145 -10.79 -1.63 -0.77
N THR A 146 -10.05 -1.24 0.27
CA THR A 146 -10.39 -0.06 1.09
C THR A 146 -10.39 1.23 0.29
N ILE A 147 -9.43 1.37 -0.65
CA ILE A 147 -9.35 2.53 -1.53
C ILE A 147 -10.51 2.56 -2.52
N LEU A 148 -10.81 1.42 -3.15
CA LEU A 148 -11.91 1.32 -4.12
C LEU A 148 -13.28 1.69 -3.50
N GLU A 149 -13.51 1.37 -2.23
CA GLU A 149 -14.74 1.72 -1.49
C GLU A 149 -14.91 3.24 -1.27
N LYS A 150 -13.84 4.03 -1.42
CA LYS A 150 -13.86 5.49 -1.25
C LYS A 150 -14.05 6.25 -2.55
N PHE A 151 -13.99 5.58 -3.68
CA PHE A 151 -14.16 6.23 -4.96
C PHE A 151 -15.61 6.63 -5.24
N ILE A 152 -15.76 7.67 -6.03
CA ILE A 152 -17.04 8.08 -6.60
C ILE A 152 -17.20 7.37 -7.95
N PRO A 153 -18.34 6.73 -8.24
CA PRO A 153 -18.57 6.10 -9.52
C PRO A 153 -18.37 7.07 -10.70
N LYS A 154 -17.62 6.63 -11.71
CA LYS A 154 -17.30 7.45 -12.90
C LYS A 154 -17.19 6.55 -14.12
N ILE A 155 -17.85 6.91 -15.21
CA ILE A 155 -17.77 6.18 -16.48
C ILE A 155 -17.37 7.15 -17.59
N GLU A 156 -16.14 7.04 -18.07
CA GLU A 156 -15.59 7.84 -19.17
C GLU A 156 -15.31 6.98 -20.43
N GLY A 157 -15.35 5.66 -20.29
CA GLY A 157 -15.18 4.71 -21.38
C GLY A 157 -16.50 4.37 -22.08
N GLU A 158 -16.40 3.58 -23.15
CA GLU A 158 -17.53 3.05 -23.89
C GLU A 158 -18.09 1.79 -23.21
N VAL A 159 -19.39 1.75 -22.96
CA VAL A 159 -20.07 0.60 -22.35
C VAL A 159 -21.20 0.13 -23.24
N SER A 160 -21.14 -1.11 -23.70
CA SER A 160 -22.19 -1.71 -24.54
C SER A 160 -23.52 -1.86 -23.80
N GLY A 161 -24.62 -1.91 -24.53
CA GLY A 161 -25.98 -1.84 -23.96
C GLY A 161 -26.37 -3.02 -23.07
N ASN A 162 -25.76 -4.19 -23.24
CA ASN A 162 -26.08 -5.42 -22.48
C ASN A 162 -25.08 -5.74 -21.36
N VAL A 163 -24.49 -4.71 -20.76
CA VAL A 163 -23.57 -4.85 -19.60
C VAL A 163 -24.34 -4.75 -18.30
N LYS A 164 -24.21 -5.78 -17.44
CA LYS A 164 -24.77 -5.75 -16.09
C LYS A 164 -23.84 -5.02 -15.14
N LYS A 165 -24.35 -4.01 -14.43
CA LYS A 165 -23.58 -3.16 -13.51
C LYS A 165 -24.24 -3.04 -12.16
N SER A 166 -23.45 -3.18 -11.08
CA SER A 166 -23.90 -2.94 -9.70
C SER A 166 -22.75 -2.42 -8.83
N GLY A 167 -23.07 -1.53 -7.87
CA GLY A 167 -22.09 -0.97 -6.94
C GLY A 167 -21.23 0.15 -7.54
N ILE A 168 -20.06 0.41 -6.93
CA ILE A 168 -19.12 1.47 -7.32
C ILE A 168 -18.32 0.99 -8.54
N ILE A 169 -18.49 1.65 -9.67
CA ILE A 169 -17.82 1.30 -10.93
C ILE A 169 -17.13 2.53 -11.49
N ILE A 170 -15.83 2.39 -11.74
CA ILE A 170 -15.00 3.39 -12.39
C ILE A 170 -14.48 2.80 -13.68
N ILE A 171 -14.74 3.47 -14.79
CA ILE A 171 -14.24 3.12 -16.14
C ILE A 171 -13.58 4.36 -16.70
N GLU A 172 -12.26 4.27 -16.88
CA GLU A 172 -11.49 5.41 -17.35
C GLU A 172 -11.53 5.56 -18.88
N LYS A 173 -11.01 6.69 -19.34
CA LYS A 173 -11.08 7.14 -20.73
C LYS A 173 -10.46 6.11 -21.69
N GLY A 174 -11.10 5.95 -22.86
CA GLY A 174 -10.63 5.07 -23.92
C GLY A 174 -10.92 3.58 -23.71
N SER A 175 -11.43 3.22 -22.53
CA SER A 175 -11.75 1.82 -22.22
C SER A 175 -13.05 1.40 -22.84
N LYS A 176 -13.17 0.10 -23.19
CA LYS A 176 -14.33 -0.50 -23.84
C LYS A 176 -14.82 -1.72 -23.08
N ILE A 177 -16.11 -1.71 -22.76
CA ILE A 177 -16.80 -2.85 -22.13
C ILE A 177 -17.75 -3.44 -23.14
N GLU A 178 -17.46 -4.66 -23.59
CA GLU A 178 -18.26 -5.35 -24.61
C GLU A 178 -19.57 -5.91 -24.02
N ASN A 179 -20.44 -6.42 -24.91
CA ASN A 179 -21.70 -7.04 -24.49
C ASN A 179 -21.47 -8.24 -23.57
N ASP A 180 -22.49 -8.59 -22.78
CA ASP A 180 -22.51 -9.76 -21.86
C ASP A 180 -21.38 -9.78 -20.83
N VAL A 181 -20.81 -8.61 -20.50
CA VAL A 181 -19.92 -8.41 -19.38
C VAL A 181 -20.73 -8.12 -18.11
N GLU A 182 -20.28 -8.64 -16.97
CA GLU A 182 -20.84 -8.34 -15.66
C GLU A 182 -19.79 -7.60 -14.82
N LEU A 183 -20.14 -6.40 -14.33
CA LEU A 183 -19.31 -5.59 -13.42
C LEU A 183 -19.98 -5.50 -12.05
N ILE A 184 -19.32 -6.00 -11.02
CA ILE A 184 -19.79 -5.95 -9.64
C ILE A 184 -18.83 -5.08 -8.84
N GLY A 185 -19.24 -3.89 -8.50
CA GLY A 185 -18.41 -2.94 -7.73
C GLY A 185 -18.10 -3.38 -6.29
N PRO A 186 -17.08 -2.81 -5.66
CA PRO A 186 -16.23 -1.77 -6.23
C PRO A 186 -15.26 -2.32 -7.27
N VAL A 187 -15.17 -1.64 -8.43
CA VAL A 187 -14.29 -2.00 -9.56
C VAL A 187 -13.70 -0.75 -10.18
N LEU A 188 -12.42 -0.79 -10.51
CA LEU A 188 -11.75 0.20 -11.34
C LEU A 188 -11.23 -0.47 -12.62
N ILE A 189 -11.52 0.11 -13.76
CA ILE A 189 -10.98 -0.26 -15.07
C ILE A 189 -10.23 0.95 -15.62
N GLY A 190 -8.92 0.81 -15.73
CA GLY A 190 -7.98 1.83 -16.14
C GLY A 190 -8.07 2.15 -17.63
N GLU A 191 -7.38 3.19 -18.06
CA GLU A 191 -7.44 3.77 -19.40
C GLU A 191 -7.13 2.76 -20.51
N ASN A 192 -7.83 2.90 -21.66
CA ASN A 192 -7.62 2.14 -22.89
C ASN A 192 -7.72 0.61 -22.72
N SER A 193 -8.38 0.14 -21.68
CA SER A 193 -8.56 -1.30 -21.41
C SER A 193 -9.83 -1.83 -22.08
N ILE A 194 -9.77 -3.08 -22.52
CA ILE A 194 -10.88 -3.75 -23.21
C ILE A 194 -11.34 -4.95 -22.38
N ILE A 195 -12.57 -4.89 -21.88
CA ILE A 195 -13.20 -6.03 -21.21
C ILE A 195 -14.15 -6.69 -22.19
N LYS A 196 -13.77 -7.88 -22.63
CA LYS A 196 -14.48 -8.62 -23.66
C LYS A 196 -15.60 -9.51 -23.11
N GLU A 197 -16.49 -9.89 -23.99
CA GLU A 197 -17.62 -10.78 -23.74
C GLU A 197 -17.23 -12.01 -22.88
N GLY A 198 -18.14 -12.41 -22.00
CA GLY A 198 -18.01 -13.56 -21.12
C GLY A 198 -17.12 -13.31 -19.89
N SER A 199 -16.74 -12.05 -19.65
CA SER A 199 -15.97 -11.68 -18.49
C SER A 199 -16.87 -11.19 -17.35
N LYS A 200 -16.45 -11.50 -16.10
CA LYS A 200 -17.08 -11.00 -14.87
C LYS A 200 -16.01 -10.36 -13.99
N ILE A 201 -16.13 -9.06 -13.76
CA ILE A 201 -15.13 -8.29 -13.01
C ILE A 201 -15.73 -7.79 -11.70
N GLY A 202 -15.03 -8.05 -10.61
CA GLY A 202 -15.42 -7.66 -9.26
C GLY A 202 -16.13 -8.77 -8.46
N PRO A 203 -16.41 -8.49 -7.16
CA PRO A 203 -16.10 -7.22 -6.48
C PRO A 203 -14.61 -7.04 -6.16
N ASN A 204 -14.24 -5.84 -5.72
CA ASN A 204 -12.90 -5.47 -5.24
C ASN A 204 -11.78 -5.74 -6.28
N ALA A 205 -12.03 -5.44 -7.54
CA ALA A 205 -11.08 -5.68 -8.61
C ALA A 205 -10.56 -4.38 -9.22
N THR A 206 -9.27 -4.30 -9.41
CA THR A 206 -8.61 -3.24 -10.18
C THR A 206 -8.01 -3.86 -11.44
N ILE A 207 -8.38 -3.32 -12.59
CA ILE A 207 -7.75 -3.59 -13.89
C ILE A 207 -6.99 -2.34 -14.28
N GLY A 208 -5.70 -2.48 -14.52
CA GLY A 208 -4.81 -1.37 -14.93
C GLY A 208 -5.10 -0.88 -16.34
N ASN A 209 -4.22 -0.03 -16.85
CA ASN A 209 -4.33 0.54 -18.17
C ASN A 209 -3.92 -0.46 -19.27
N GLU A 210 -4.48 -0.29 -20.48
CA GLU A 210 -4.10 -1.04 -21.69
C GLU A 210 -4.24 -2.57 -21.55
N CYS A 211 -5.15 -3.03 -20.69
CA CYS A 211 -5.42 -4.45 -20.48
C CYS A 211 -6.47 -4.99 -21.47
N ILE A 212 -6.31 -6.26 -21.86
CA ILE A 212 -7.31 -7.00 -22.63
C ILE A 212 -7.74 -8.21 -21.81
N ILE A 213 -8.98 -8.20 -21.36
CA ILE A 213 -9.54 -9.21 -20.45
C ILE A 213 -10.69 -9.94 -21.15
N SER A 214 -10.64 -11.26 -21.21
CA SER A 214 -11.62 -12.08 -21.94
C SER A 214 -11.94 -13.38 -21.20
N LYS A 215 -13.23 -13.73 -21.12
CA LYS A 215 -13.74 -15.05 -20.68
C LYS A 215 -13.30 -15.47 -19.27
N VAL A 216 -12.99 -14.52 -18.39
CA VAL A 216 -12.46 -14.76 -17.04
C VAL A 216 -13.35 -14.13 -15.97
N LYS A 217 -13.36 -14.72 -14.77
CA LYS A 217 -13.93 -14.10 -13.58
C LYS A 217 -12.79 -13.59 -12.70
N ILE A 218 -12.81 -12.29 -12.35
CA ILE A 218 -11.78 -11.65 -11.51
C ILE A 218 -12.47 -11.00 -10.31
N LYS A 219 -12.03 -11.32 -9.11
CA LYS A 219 -12.50 -10.70 -7.87
C LYS A 219 -11.38 -10.60 -6.84
N ASP A 220 -11.48 -9.65 -5.92
CA ASP A 220 -10.51 -9.44 -4.84
C ASP A 220 -9.05 -9.46 -5.38
N SER A 221 -8.80 -8.80 -6.52
CA SER A 221 -7.54 -8.95 -7.27
C SER A 221 -7.13 -7.66 -7.96
N ILE A 222 -5.83 -7.56 -8.22
CA ILE A 222 -5.21 -6.45 -8.93
C ILE A 222 -4.54 -6.99 -10.18
N ILE A 223 -4.97 -6.51 -11.35
CA ILE A 223 -4.31 -6.74 -12.63
C ILE A 223 -3.60 -5.43 -12.98
N MET A 224 -2.28 -5.46 -13.08
CA MET A 224 -1.51 -4.26 -13.42
C MET A 224 -1.62 -3.93 -14.92
N ASN A 225 -0.86 -2.95 -15.40
CA ASN A 225 -0.98 -2.44 -16.75
C ASN A 225 -0.53 -3.43 -17.83
N ASN A 226 -1.08 -3.27 -19.04
CA ASN A 226 -0.68 -3.98 -20.25
C ASN A 226 -0.73 -5.51 -20.10
N CYS A 227 -1.77 -6.02 -19.44
CA CYS A 227 -2.00 -7.44 -19.27
C CYS A 227 -2.99 -7.99 -20.29
N HIS A 228 -2.71 -9.17 -20.82
CA HIS A 228 -3.61 -9.91 -21.71
C HIS A 228 -4.06 -11.20 -21.04
N ILE A 229 -5.34 -11.26 -20.62
CA ILE A 229 -5.89 -12.41 -19.89
C ILE A 229 -7.07 -12.98 -20.67
N SER A 230 -6.93 -14.21 -21.14
CA SER A 230 -7.95 -14.94 -21.90
C SER A 230 -8.03 -16.41 -21.43
N ILE A 231 -8.68 -16.62 -20.29
CA ILE A 231 -8.80 -17.93 -19.65
C ILE A 231 -10.21 -18.18 -19.12
N LYS A 232 -10.72 -19.40 -19.29
CA LYS A 232 -11.99 -19.82 -18.67
C LYS A 232 -11.77 -20.27 -17.22
N SER A 233 -11.43 -19.29 -16.35
CA SER A 233 -11.13 -19.57 -14.95
C SER A 233 -11.61 -18.44 -14.05
N THR A 234 -11.41 -18.60 -12.73
CA THR A 234 -11.62 -17.55 -11.74
C THR A 234 -10.28 -17.16 -11.14
N ILE A 235 -9.94 -15.87 -11.22
CA ILE A 235 -8.79 -15.25 -10.54
C ILE A 235 -9.32 -14.61 -9.27
N VAL A 236 -8.72 -14.95 -8.14
CA VAL A 236 -9.13 -14.45 -6.83
C VAL A 236 -7.91 -14.24 -5.93
N ASN A 237 -7.94 -13.22 -5.08
CA ASN A 237 -6.85 -12.88 -4.14
C ASN A 237 -5.46 -12.85 -4.83
N SER A 238 -5.40 -12.23 -6.01
CA SER A 238 -4.23 -12.29 -6.87
C SER A 238 -3.75 -10.91 -7.27
N ILE A 239 -2.43 -10.79 -7.42
CA ILE A 239 -1.79 -9.62 -8.03
C ILE A 239 -1.06 -10.11 -9.28
N ILE A 240 -1.45 -9.60 -10.44
CA ILE A 240 -0.81 -9.91 -11.72
C ILE A 240 -0.01 -8.70 -12.17
N SER A 241 1.29 -8.87 -12.30
CA SER A 241 2.21 -7.79 -12.66
C SER A 241 2.03 -7.33 -14.10
N SER A 242 2.50 -6.12 -14.40
CA SER A 242 2.39 -5.53 -15.74
C SER A 242 3.06 -6.40 -16.81
N ASN A 243 2.54 -6.31 -18.03
CA ASN A 243 3.01 -7.04 -19.21
C ASN A 243 2.84 -8.57 -19.10
N SER A 244 1.90 -9.04 -18.29
CA SER A 244 1.62 -10.48 -18.15
C SER A 244 0.62 -10.96 -19.20
N GLU A 245 0.87 -12.16 -19.73
CA GLU A 245 -0.06 -12.86 -20.60
C GLU A 245 -0.51 -14.16 -19.94
N LEU A 246 -1.84 -14.37 -19.86
CA LEU A 246 -2.48 -15.60 -19.40
C LEU A 246 -3.48 -16.03 -20.47
N SER A 247 -3.11 -17.05 -21.26
CA SER A 247 -3.96 -17.59 -22.30
C SER A 247 -3.92 -19.10 -22.31
N PHE A 248 -5.04 -19.74 -22.68
CA PHE A 248 -5.03 -21.16 -23.02
C PHE A 248 -4.72 -21.29 -24.52
N LYS A 249 -3.56 -21.81 -24.84
CA LYS A 249 -3.29 -22.41 -26.16
C LYS A 249 -3.90 -23.80 -26.14
N GLN A 250 -4.86 -24.05 -27.04
CA GLN A 250 -5.57 -25.31 -27.28
C GLN A 250 -5.25 -26.50 -26.36
N GLU A 251 -6.25 -27.36 -26.08
CA GLU A 251 -6.25 -28.60 -25.30
C GLU A 251 -4.92 -29.39 -25.30
N SER A 252 -3.92 -28.90 -24.64
CA SER A 252 -2.68 -29.60 -24.38
C SER A 252 -2.56 -29.75 -22.87
N ASP A 253 -2.22 -30.92 -22.42
CA ASP A 253 -1.87 -31.21 -21.02
C ASP A 253 -0.58 -30.50 -20.60
N GLU A 254 0.16 -29.95 -21.55
CA GLU A 254 1.40 -29.23 -21.32
C GLU A 254 1.12 -27.76 -21.04
N LYS A 255 1.66 -27.26 -19.93
CA LYS A 255 1.58 -25.86 -19.50
C LYS A 255 2.98 -25.30 -19.35
N THR A 256 3.23 -24.15 -19.98
CA THR A 256 4.48 -23.43 -19.82
C THR A 256 4.28 -22.22 -18.92
N PHE A 257 5.07 -22.10 -17.88
CA PHE A 257 5.06 -20.97 -16.97
C PHE A 257 6.38 -20.21 -17.07
N LEU A 258 6.31 -18.89 -17.25
CA LEU A 258 7.42 -17.98 -17.08
C LEU A 258 7.11 -17.11 -15.85
N LEU A 259 7.78 -17.40 -14.75
CA LEU A 259 7.44 -16.86 -13.45
C LEU A 259 8.60 -16.02 -12.91
N GLY A 260 8.27 -14.90 -12.28
CA GLY A 260 9.24 -14.10 -11.54
C GLY A 260 9.47 -14.62 -10.12
N GLU A 261 10.46 -14.04 -9.44
CA GLU A 261 10.78 -14.36 -8.05
C GLU A 261 9.55 -14.15 -7.13
N GLY A 262 9.34 -15.08 -6.21
CA GLY A 262 8.25 -14.99 -5.23
C GLY A 262 6.85 -15.34 -5.77
N THR A 263 6.70 -15.71 -7.04
CA THR A 263 5.40 -16.12 -7.60
C THR A 263 4.87 -17.39 -6.94
N LYS A 264 3.60 -17.39 -6.54
CA LYS A 264 2.85 -18.56 -6.06
C LYS A 264 1.68 -18.80 -6.99
N ILE A 265 1.53 -20.03 -7.47
CA ILE A 265 0.40 -20.48 -8.31
C ILE A 265 -0.27 -21.66 -7.64
N PHE A 266 -1.58 -21.60 -7.51
CA PHE A 266 -2.44 -22.71 -7.07
C PHE A 266 -3.31 -23.09 -8.26
N LEU A 267 -3.15 -24.31 -8.79
CA LEU A 267 -3.84 -24.86 -9.96
C LEU A 267 -4.95 -25.81 -9.56
#